data_f0c41f2ff44b6ce08e26a9dfedfa4435
#
_entry.id   f0c41f2ff44b6ce08e26a9dfedfa4435
#
_cell.length_a   1.000
_cell.length_b   1.000
_cell.length_c   1.000
_cell.angle_alpha   90.00
_cell.angle_beta   90.00
_cell.angle_gamma   90.00
#
_symmetry.space_group_name_H-M   'P 1'
#
loop_
_entity.id
_entity.type
_entity.pdbx_description
1 polymer ?
#
loop_
_entity_poly.entity_id
_entity_poly.type
_entity_poly.pdbx_seq_one_letter_code
_entity_poly.pdbx_strand_id
1 'polypeptide(L)'
;MAVRIDTKYARHDVKRMENAIKNMQEGLTILNELKGNILESYKGNAGEALVGEIQFKINSIDRYISELRAARKALINTIDQYEALNKDVVNKIQG
;
A
#
# COMPACT_ATOMS: atom_id res chain seq x y z
N MET A 1 24.06 -24.37 14.59
CA MET A 1 22.69 -24.84 14.32
C MET A 1 22.10 -24.05 13.16
N ALA A 2 21.60 -24.72 12.16
CA ALA A 2 20.94 -24.08 11.02
C ALA A 2 19.50 -23.72 11.41
N VAL A 3 19.14 -22.45 11.26
CA VAL A 3 17.79 -21.98 11.54
C VAL A 3 17.12 -21.62 10.22
N ARG A 4 16.02 -22.27 9.93
CA ARG A 4 15.21 -21.95 8.77
C ARG A 4 14.14 -20.93 9.16
N ILE A 5 14.05 -19.85 8.38
CA ILE A 5 13.08 -18.78 8.59
C ILE A 5 11.90 -19.05 7.64
N ASP A 6 10.69 -19.10 8.20
CA ASP A 6 9.48 -19.29 7.40
C ASP A 6 8.95 -17.94 6.92
N THR A 7 9.01 -17.69 5.62
CA THR A 7 8.57 -16.44 5.00
C THR A 7 7.14 -16.49 4.45
N LYS A 8 6.46 -17.62 4.61
CA LYS A 8 5.11 -17.84 4.08
C LYS A 8 4.12 -16.77 4.59
N TYR A 9 4.15 -16.51 5.89
CA TYR A 9 3.25 -15.52 6.50
C TYR A 9 3.59 -14.11 6.06
N ALA A 10 4.87 -13.81 5.91
CA ALA A 10 5.31 -12.49 5.42
C ALA A 10 4.84 -12.24 3.99
N ARG A 11 4.90 -13.24 3.11
CA ARG A 11 4.37 -13.14 1.76
C ARG A 11 2.86 -12.95 1.76
N HIS A 12 2.16 -13.58 2.66
CA HIS A 12 0.73 -13.37 2.84
C HIS A 12 0.43 -11.91 3.24
N ASP A 13 1.24 -11.34 4.11
CA ASP A 13 1.11 -9.95 4.52
C ASP A 13 1.38 -8.98 3.37
N VAL A 14 2.35 -9.27 2.49
CA VAL A 14 2.58 -8.51 1.26
C VAL A 14 1.30 -8.46 0.42
N LYS A 15 0.62 -9.59 0.27
CA LYS A 15 -0.63 -9.69 -0.47
C LYS A 15 -1.72 -8.82 0.15
N ARG A 16 -1.82 -8.85 1.48
CA ARG A 16 -2.76 -7.99 2.22
C ARG A 16 -2.48 -6.51 2.01
N MET A 17 -1.20 -6.12 1.98
CA MET A 17 -0.80 -4.75 1.68
C MET A 17 -1.20 -4.34 0.26
N GLU A 18 -1.00 -5.21 -0.72
CA GLU A 18 -1.42 -4.97 -2.11
C GLU A 18 -2.92 -4.73 -2.20
N ASN A 19 -3.73 -5.56 -1.51
CA ASN A 19 -5.17 -5.40 -1.49
C ASN A 19 -5.60 -4.09 -0.82
N ALA A 20 -4.94 -3.71 0.27
CA ALA A 20 -5.21 -2.43 0.94
C ALA A 20 -4.92 -1.24 0.03
N ILE A 21 -3.79 -1.27 -0.68
CA ILE A 21 -3.43 -0.22 -1.65
C ILE A 21 -4.49 -0.14 -2.75
N LYS A 22 -4.90 -1.27 -3.30
CA LYS A 22 -5.93 -1.31 -4.34
C LYS A 22 -7.24 -0.69 -3.85
N ASN A 23 -7.68 -1.05 -2.65
CA ASN A 23 -8.90 -0.50 -2.06
C ASN A 23 -8.80 1.01 -1.87
N MET A 24 -7.66 1.51 -1.46
CA MET A 24 -7.43 2.97 -1.33
C MET A 24 -7.45 3.66 -2.68
N GLN A 25 -6.89 3.06 -3.72
CA GLN A 25 -6.93 3.61 -5.08
C GLN A 25 -8.36 3.69 -5.61
N GLU A 26 -9.18 2.67 -5.34
CA GLU A 26 -10.61 2.69 -5.67
C GLU A 26 -11.32 3.82 -4.92
N GLY A 27 -11.00 4.00 -3.64
CA GLY A 27 -11.52 5.10 -2.84
C GLY A 27 -11.14 6.48 -3.39
N LEU A 28 -9.90 6.63 -3.89
CA LEU A 28 -9.46 7.87 -4.53
C LEU A 28 -10.27 8.18 -5.78
N THR A 29 -10.57 7.17 -6.59
CA THR A 29 -11.40 7.33 -7.78
C THR A 29 -12.77 7.86 -7.40
N ILE A 30 -13.39 7.28 -6.36
CA ILE A 30 -14.70 7.71 -5.86
C ILE A 30 -14.64 9.16 -5.35
N LEU A 31 -13.59 9.52 -4.60
CA LEU A 31 -13.43 10.88 -4.08
C LEU A 31 -13.26 11.90 -5.19
N ASN A 32 -12.53 11.56 -6.25
CA ASN A 32 -12.37 12.44 -7.41
C ASN A 32 -13.69 12.64 -8.17
N GLU A 33 -14.46 11.58 -8.33
CA GLU A 33 -15.80 11.66 -8.94
C GLU A 33 -16.73 12.54 -8.10
N LEU A 34 -16.72 12.33 -6.77
CA LEU A 34 -17.51 13.11 -5.84
C LEU A 34 -17.14 14.60 -5.90
N LYS A 35 -15.85 14.90 -5.96
CA LYS A 35 -15.35 16.27 -6.11
C LYS A 35 -15.89 16.93 -7.36
N GLY A 36 -15.86 16.21 -8.50
CA GLY A 36 -16.43 16.71 -9.75
C GLY A 36 -17.92 16.98 -9.66
N ASN A 37 -18.68 16.07 -9.05
CA ASN A 37 -20.12 16.23 -8.85
C ASN A 37 -20.45 17.43 -7.97
N ILE A 38 -19.67 17.67 -6.92
CA ILE A 38 -19.85 18.81 -6.04
C ILE A 38 -19.60 20.13 -6.80
N LEU A 39 -18.55 20.17 -7.61
CA LEU A 39 -18.25 21.34 -8.43
C LEU A 39 -19.38 21.71 -9.39
N GLU A 40 -20.09 20.71 -9.91
CA GLU A 40 -21.24 20.94 -10.80
C GLU A 40 -22.51 21.36 -10.03
N SER A 41 -22.74 20.75 -8.87
CA SER A 41 -24.00 20.86 -8.13
C SER A 41 -24.02 22.01 -7.14
N TYR A 42 -22.88 22.34 -6.54
CA TYR A 42 -22.76 23.36 -5.48
C TYR A 42 -21.89 24.50 -5.96
N LYS A 43 -22.50 25.65 -6.18
CA LYS A 43 -21.81 26.87 -6.63
C LYS A 43 -21.50 27.75 -5.41
N GLY A 44 -20.40 28.49 -5.48
CA GLY A 44 -20.02 29.45 -4.48
C GLY A 44 -19.14 28.90 -3.35
N ASN A 45 -19.06 29.66 -2.25
CA ASN A 45 -18.08 29.41 -1.18
C ASN A 45 -18.28 28.06 -0.48
N ALA A 46 -19.51 27.61 -0.29
CA ALA A 46 -19.80 26.35 0.37
C ALA A 46 -19.28 25.17 -0.45
N GLY A 47 -19.48 25.20 -1.77
CA GLY A 47 -18.97 24.16 -2.67
C GLY A 47 -17.46 24.15 -2.72
N GLU A 48 -16.84 25.33 -2.80
CA GLU A 48 -15.38 25.46 -2.80
C GLU A 48 -14.75 24.93 -1.51
N ALA A 49 -15.36 25.24 -0.36
CA ALA A 49 -14.87 24.76 0.93
C ALA A 49 -14.93 23.23 1.02
N LEU A 50 -16.04 22.64 0.56
CA LEU A 50 -16.22 21.19 0.57
C LEU A 50 -15.24 20.49 -0.37
N VAL A 51 -15.04 21.03 -1.56
CA VAL A 51 -14.05 20.53 -2.52
C VAL A 51 -12.64 20.61 -1.92
N GLY A 52 -12.32 21.68 -1.22
CA GLY A 52 -11.03 21.85 -0.53
C GLY A 52 -10.79 20.77 0.51
N GLU A 53 -11.80 20.42 1.30
CA GLU A 53 -11.70 19.34 2.28
C GLU A 53 -11.51 17.99 1.62
N ILE A 54 -12.23 17.72 0.54
CA ILE A 54 -12.09 16.45 -0.20
C ILE A 54 -10.69 16.37 -0.80
N GLN A 55 -10.18 17.47 -1.38
CA GLN A 55 -8.84 17.50 -1.95
C GLN A 55 -7.77 17.24 -0.89
N PHE A 56 -7.95 17.77 0.30
CA PHE A 56 -7.04 17.50 1.41
C PHE A 56 -7.00 16.01 1.75
N LYS A 57 -8.16 15.37 1.80
CA LYS A 57 -8.25 13.93 2.07
C LYS A 57 -7.65 13.10 0.94
N ILE A 58 -7.85 13.49 -0.31
CA ILE A 58 -7.23 12.85 -1.48
C ILE A 58 -5.71 12.89 -1.34
N ASN A 59 -5.16 14.06 -1.03
CA ASN A 59 -3.71 14.23 -0.88
C ASN A 59 -3.16 13.37 0.26
N SER A 60 -3.89 13.25 1.36
CA SER A 60 -3.50 12.43 2.51
C SER A 60 -3.49 10.95 2.16
N ILE A 61 -4.49 10.47 1.42
CA ILE A 61 -4.58 9.08 0.99
C ILE A 61 -3.47 8.77 -0.01
N ASP A 62 -3.21 9.66 -0.97
CA ASP A 62 -2.10 9.51 -1.93
C ASP A 62 -0.77 9.33 -1.21
N ARG A 63 -0.51 10.14 -0.20
CA ARG A 63 0.70 10.05 0.60
C ARG A 63 0.77 8.71 1.33
N TYR A 64 -0.35 8.29 1.91
CA TYR A 64 -0.43 7.02 2.63
C TYR A 64 -0.17 5.83 1.71
N ILE A 65 -0.71 5.85 0.49
CA ILE A 65 -0.46 4.83 -0.52
C ILE A 65 1.04 4.76 -0.85
N SER A 66 1.69 5.91 -1.03
CA SER A 66 3.13 5.96 -1.30
C SER A 66 3.94 5.36 -0.17
N GLU A 67 3.56 5.65 1.08
CA GLU A 67 4.20 5.07 2.27
C GLU A 67 4.01 3.56 2.33
N LEU A 68 2.81 3.06 2.02
CA LEU A 68 2.53 1.63 1.99
C LEU A 68 3.31 0.92 0.88
N ARG A 69 3.44 1.54 -0.29
CA ARG A 69 4.23 0.98 -1.38
C ARG A 69 5.70 0.86 -0.99
N ALA A 70 6.24 1.88 -0.31
CA ALA A 70 7.61 1.85 0.19
C ALA A 70 7.78 0.74 1.25
N ALA A 71 6.85 0.60 2.17
CA ALA A 71 6.86 -0.45 3.18
C ALA A 71 6.77 -1.84 2.54
N ARG A 72 5.91 -2.01 1.55
CA ARG A 72 5.76 -3.26 0.80
C ARG A 72 7.08 -3.64 0.12
N LYS A 73 7.73 -2.69 -0.54
CA LYS A 73 9.01 -2.92 -1.20
C LYS A 73 10.08 -3.35 -0.20
N ALA A 74 10.15 -2.67 0.95
CA ALA A 74 11.10 -3.03 2.01
C ALA A 74 10.83 -4.43 2.54
N LEU A 75 9.57 -4.80 2.73
CA LEU A 75 9.19 -6.13 3.22
C LEU A 75 9.56 -7.21 2.20
N ILE A 76 9.29 -6.98 0.91
CA ILE A 76 9.65 -7.92 -0.16
C ILE A 76 11.17 -8.12 -0.18
N ASN A 77 11.96 -7.05 -0.10
CA ASN A 77 13.41 -7.15 -0.06
C ASN A 77 13.90 -7.97 1.14
N THR A 78 13.28 -7.78 2.29
CA THR A 78 13.60 -8.52 3.51
C THR A 78 13.27 -10.01 3.34
N ILE A 79 12.10 -10.32 2.78
CA ILE A 79 11.68 -11.70 2.50
C ILE A 79 12.67 -12.37 1.55
N ASP A 80 13.05 -11.68 0.48
CA ASP A 80 14.01 -12.21 -0.49
C ASP A 80 15.35 -12.52 0.14
N GLN A 81 15.82 -11.66 1.06
CA GLN A 81 17.05 -11.90 1.82
C GLN A 81 16.95 -13.13 2.70
N TYR A 82 15.83 -13.32 3.41
CA TYR A 82 15.62 -14.48 4.26
C TYR A 82 15.50 -15.77 3.43
N GLU A 83 14.83 -15.70 2.30
CA GLU A 83 14.73 -16.88 1.41
C GLU A 83 16.08 -17.25 0.83
N ALA A 84 16.92 -16.30 0.46
CA ALA A 84 18.28 -16.54 0.01
C ALA A 84 19.11 -17.17 1.14
N LEU A 85 18.98 -16.67 2.37
CA LEU A 85 19.66 -17.24 3.52
C LEU A 85 19.22 -18.67 3.81
N ASN A 86 17.92 -18.93 3.75
CA ASN A 86 17.36 -20.29 3.93
C ASN A 86 17.91 -21.25 2.87
N LYS A 87 18.02 -20.80 1.63
CA LYS A 87 18.57 -21.58 0.54
C LYS A 87 20.05 -21.91 0.78
N ASP A 88 20.84 -20.94 1.24
CA ASP A 88 22.24 -21.16 1.57
C ASP A 88 22.39 -22.17 2.71
N VAL A 89 21.54 -22.07 3.73
CA VAL A 89 21.54 -23.02 4.85
C VAL A 89 21.26 -24.45 4.35
N VAL A 90 20.26 -24.61 3.51
CA VAL A 90 19.92 -25.91 2.92
C VAL A 90 21.09 -26.46 2.08
N ASN A 91 21.69 -25.62 1.25
CA ASN A 91 22.83 -26.03 0.41
C ASN A 91 24.03 -26.48 1.28
N LYS A 92 24.32 -25.79 2.37
CA LYS A 92 25.39 -26.16 3.28
C LYS A 92 25.11 -27.49 3.98
N ILE A 93 23.87 -27.76 4.32
CA ILE A 93 23.48 -29.04 4.94
C ILE A 93 23.60 -30.18 3.95
N GLN A 94 23.24 -29.99 2.69
CA GLN A 94 23.26 -31.01 1.65
C GLN A 94 24.65 -31.18 1.02
N GLY A 95 25.46 -30.18 1.06
CA GLY A 95 26.78 -30.17 0.45
C GLY A 95 27.83 -30.68 1.35
#